data_17b852a2d03925db99f70f94eb821f9d
#
_entry.id   17b852a2d03925db99f70f94eb821f9d
#
_cell.length_a   1.000
_cell.length_b   1.000
_cell.length_c   1.000
_cell.angle_alpha   90.00
_cell.angle_beta   90.00
_cell.angle_gamma   90.00
#
_symmetry.space_group_name_H-M   'P 1'
#
loop_
_entity.id
_entity.type
_entity.pdbx_description
1 polymer ?
#
loop_
_entity_poly.entity_id
_entity_poly.type
_entity_poly.pdbx_seq_one_letter_code
_entity_poly.pdbx_strand_id
1 'polypeptide(L)'
;MLLIRSERIATQFASRIPNFRNWCLRKFHEILPWLKTSAVISAEMWIGDACCQRIENAQELNFARSNTMALTGLTTTGPLVHWLVNRLESIAPGVTPSAIITKVFLNCCFMPIMFGAALGSTSLLEGNDIIGASRKVRFQLLPNFTTFFKGGLPCKSGMNI
;
A
#
# COMPACT_ATOMS: atom_id res chain seq x y z
N MET A 1 -10.54 -22.74 -50.60
CA MET A 1 -9.76 -21.50 -50.25
C MET A 1 -9.93 -21.02 -48.80
N LEU A 2 -11.07 -21.23 -48.16
CA LEU A 2 -11.34 -20.87 -46.77
C LEU A 2 -10.59 -21.72 -45.74
N LEU A 3 -10.37 -23.02 -45.97
CA LEU A 3 -9.67 -23.95 -45.08
C LEU A 3 -8.19 -23.57 -44.85
N ILE A 4 -7.50 -23.12 -45.94
CA ILE A 4 -6.08 -22.73 -45.87
C ILE A 4 -5.88 -21.42 -45.03
N ARG A 5 -6.91 -20.60 -44.92
CA ARG A 5 -6.87 -19.36 -44.15
C ARG A 5 -7.02 -19.62 -42.67
N SER A 6 -7.82 -20.63 -42.26
CA SER A 6 -8.04 -21.00 -40.88
C SER A 6 -6.79 -21.65 -40.25
N GLU A 7 -6.06 -22.49 -40.99
CA GLU A 7 -4.82 -23.09 -40.50
C GLU A 7 -3.69 -22.08 -40.30
N ARG A 8 -3.57 -21.07 -41.16
CA ARG A 8 -2.57 -19.99 -40.97
C ARG A 8 -2.89 -19.13 -39.77
N ILE A 9 -4.14 -18.88 -39.48
CA ILE A 9 -4.54 -18.12 -38.28
C ILE A 9 -4.24 -18.94 -37.02
N ALA A 10 -4.54 -20.23 -37.01
CA ALA A 10 -4.28 -21.13 -35.89
C ALA A 10 -2.76 -21.28 -35.62
N THR A 11 -1.93 -21.41 -36.66
CA THR A 11 -0.47 -21.48 -36.50
C THR A 11 0.16 -20.17 -36.06
N GLN A 12 -0.36 -19.02 -36.51
CA GLN A 12 0.06 -17.70 -35.99
C GLN A 12 -0.34 -17.48 -34.52
N PHE A 13 -1.53 -17.96 -34.12
CA PHE A 13 -1.91 -17.93 -32.71
C PHE A 13 -1.06 -18.87 -31.86
N ALA A 14 -0.81 -20.10 -32.30
CA ALA A 14 0.01 -21.08 -31.60
C ALA A 14 1.47 -20.62 -31.42
N SER A 15 2.04 -19.89 -32.39
CA SER A 15 3.39 -19.32 -32.26
C SER A 15 3.47 -18.13 -31.30
N ARG A 16 2.36 -17.44 -31.05
CA ARG A 16 2.29 -16.32 -30.08
C ARG A 16 2.12 -16.78 -28.63
N ILE A 17 1.53 -17.95 -28.39
CA ILE A 17 1.24 -18.47 -27.03
C ILE A 17 2.51 -18.66 -26.17
N PRO A 18 3.62 -19.28 -26.66
CA PRO A 18 4.82 -19.45 -25.83
C PRO A 18 5.47 -18.10 -25.46
N ASN A 19 5.43 -17.11 -26.35
CA ASN A 19 5.92 -15.77 -26.07
C ASN A 19 5.04 -15.04 -25.05
N PHE A 20 3.72 -15.22 -25.11
CA PHE A 20 2.79 -14.66 -24.14
C PHE A 20 2.98 -15.26 -22.73
N ARG A 21 3.12 -16.59 -22.64
CA ARG A 21 3.41 -17.28 -21.36
C ARG A 21 4.71 -16.78 -20.73
N ASN A 22 5.78 -16.68 -21.51
CA ASN A 22 7.07 -16.21 -21.04
C ASN A 22 7.04 -14.72 -20.67
N TRP A 23 6.25 -13.92 -21.38
CA TRP A 23 6.00 -12.52 -21.03
C TRP A 23 5.21 -12.40 -19.73
N CYS A 24 4.14 -13.17 -19.54
CA CYS A 24 3.37 -13.21 -18.29
C CYS A 24 4.24 -13.66 -17.11
N LEU A 25 5.05 -14.70 -17.26
CA LEU A 25 5.96 -15.17 -16.22
C LEU A 25 6.99 -14.10 -15.83
N ARG A 26 7.60 -13.42 -16.80
CA ARG A 26 8.51 -12.29 -16.51
C ARG A 26 7.81 -11.19 -15.76
N LYS A 27 6.63 -10.76 -16.23
CA LYS A 27 5.84 -9.72 -15.55
C LYS A 27 5.43 -10.13 -14.15
N PHE A 28 5.07 -11.38 -13.95
CA PHE A 28 4.76 -11.92 -12.63
C PHE A 28 5.97 -11.87 -11.70
N HIS A 29 7.15 -12.25 -12.18
CA HIS A 29 8.39 -12.14 -11.40
C HIS A 29 8.75 -10.70 -11.03
N GLU A 30 8.52 -9.74 -11.91
CA GLU A 30 8.71 -8.31 -11.64
C GLU A 30 7.73 -7.77 -10.58
N ILE A 31 6.47 -8.23 -10.60
CA ILE A 31 5.41 -7.78 -9.70
C ILE A 31 5.44 -8.51 -8.34
N LEU A 32 5.98 -9.73 -8.29
CA LEU A 32 5.97 -10.56 -7.10
C LEU A 32 6.58 -9.90 -5.84
N PRO A 33 7.74 -9.18 -5.91
CA PRO A 33 8.27 -8.47 -4.75
C PRO A 33 7.33 -7.39 -4.23
N TRP A 34 6.67 -6.66 -5.13
CA TRP A 34 5.67 -5.66 -4.79
C TRP A 34 4.47 -6.27 -4.07
N LEU A 35 3.95 -7.37 -4.62
CA LEU A 35 2.83 -8.10 -4.03
C LEU A 35 3.16 -8.62 -2.63
N LYS A 36 4.35 -9.15 -2.42
CA LYS A 36 4.80 -9.62 -1.09
C LYS A 36 4.82 -8.48 -0.09
N THR A 37 5.45 -7.36 -0.42
CA THR A 37 5.49 -6.19 0.46
C THR A 37 4.09 -5.67 0.74
N SER A 38 3.25 -5.55 -0.30
CA SER A 38 1.87 -5.06 -0.15
C SER A 38 1.01 -5.99 0.71
N ALA A 39 1.18 -7.31 0.59
CA ALA A 39 0.45 -8.29 1.41
C ALA A 39 0.84 -8.19 2.90
N VAL A 40 2.13 -8.03 3.20
CA VAL A 40 2.61 -7.85 4.58
C VAL A 40 2.03 -6.56 5.17
N ILE A 41 2.16 -5.44 4.47
CA ILE A 41 1.61 -4.14 4.93
C ILE A 41 0.08 -4.20 5.10
N SER A 42 -0.61 -4.88 4.20
CA SER A 42 -2.06 -5.10 4.30
C SER A 42 -2.43 -5.86 5.58
N ALA A 43 -1.71 -6.92 5.89
CA ALA A 43 -1.92 -7.70 7.11
C ALA A 43 -1.60 -6.88 8.37
N GLU A 44 -0.51 -6.13 8.38
CA GLU A 44 -0.14 -5.22 9.48
C GLU A 44 -1.21 -4.17 9.73
N MET A 45 -1.73 -3.54 8.68
CA MET A 45 -2.79 -2.53 8.80
C MET A 45 -4.11 -3.14 9.31
N TRP A 46 -4.46 -4.34 8.86
CA TRP A 46 -5.64 -5.05 9.34
C TRP A 46 -5.53 -5.40 10.83
N ILE A 47 -4.40 -6.01 11.23
CA ILE A 47 -4.13 -6.38 12.63
C ILE A 47 -4.07 -5.12 13.50
N GLY A 48 -3.38 -4.07 13.04
CA GLY A 48 -3.27 -2.80 13.76
C GLY A 48 -4.62 -2.18 14.05
N ASP A 49 -5.52 -2.13 13.04
CA ASP A 49 -6.88 -1.61 13.23
C ASP A 49 -7.71 -2.49 14.18
N ALA A 50 -7.62 -3.81 14.06
CA ALA A 50 -8.30 -4.73 14.96
C ALA A 50 -7.82 -4.58 16.42
N CYS A 51 -6.53 -4.39 16.64
CA CYS A 51 -5.96 -4.09 17.95
C CYS A 51 -6.48 -2.74 18.49
N CYS A 52 -6.50 -1.69 17.66
CA CYS A 52 -7.03 -0.39 18.06
C CYS A 52 -8.50 -0.48 18.48
N GLN A 53 -9.33 -1.19 17.70
CA GLN A 53 -10.74 -1.40 18.05
C GLN A 53 -10.90 -2.12 19.40
N ARG A 54 -10.03 -3.07 19.72
CA ARG A 54 -10.02 -3.74 21.04
C ARG A 54 -9.64 -2.80 22.17
N ILE A 55 -8.66 -1.93 21.97
CA ILE A 55 -8.22 -0.92 22.95
C ILE A 55 -9.30 0.14 23.17
N GLU A 56 -10.04 0.49 22.13
CA GLU A 56 -11.19 1.42 22.18
C GLU A 56 -12.42 0.81 22.88
N ASN A 57 -12.32 -0.43 23.39
CA ASN A 57 -13.41 -1.19 24.02
C ASN A 57 -14.63 -1.36 23.11
N ALA A 58 -14.42 -1.46 21.80
CA ALA A 58 -15.50 -1.79 20.88
C ALA A 58 -16.08 -3.17 21.24
N GLN A 59 -17.38 -3.22 21.52
CA GLN A 59 -18.07 -4.46 21.87
C GLN A 59 -17.97 -5.50 20.77
N GLU A 60 -17.99 -5.04 19.51
CA GLU A 60 -17.84 -5.87 18.32
C GLU A 60 -16.77 -5.29 17.39
N LEU A 61 -16.00 -6.19 16.76
CA LEU A 61 -15.02 -5.81 15.76
C LEU A 61 -15.73 -5.38 14.46
N ASN A 62 -15.47 -4.17 14.02
CA ASN A 62 -15.94 -3.68 12.74
C ASN A 62 -15.02 -4.19 11.61
N PHE A 63 -15.31 -5.38 11.10
CA PHE A 63 -14.56 -6.00 10.02
C PHE A 63 -14.54 -5.16 8.73
N ALA A 64 -15.60 -4.40 8.45
CA ALA A 64 -15.64 -3.54 7.27
C ALA A 64 -14.54 -2.46 7.34
N ARG A 65 -14.35 -1.84 8.51
CA ARG A 65 -13.28 -0.86 8.76
C ARG A 65 -11.90 -1.51 8.60
N SER A 66 -11.66 -2.66 9.23
CA SER A 66 -10.38 -3.37 9.13
C SER A 66 -10.07 -3.82 7.71
N ASN A 67 -11.08 -4.28 6.96
CA ASN A 67 -10.91 -4.64 5.55
C ASN A 67 -10.58 -3.42 4.67
N THR A 68 -11.17 -2.26 4.94
CA THR A 68 -10.80 -1.00 4.25
C THR A 68 -9.36 -0.63 4.53
N MET A 69 -8.88 -0.77 5.76
CA MET A 69 -7.47 -0.56 6.13
C MET A 69 -6.55 -1.55 5.41
N ALA A 70 -6.91 -2.83 5.37
CA ALA A 70 -6.15 -3.85 4.64
C ALA A 70 -6.07 -3.53 3.13
N LEU A 71 -7.18 -3.11 2.53
CA LEU A 71 -7.23 -2.74 1.12
C LEU A 71 -6.38 -1.50 0.82
N THR A 72 -6.38 -0.52 1.71
CA THR A 72 -5.48 0.65 1.65
C THR A 72 -4.01 0.21 1.71
N GLY A 73 -3.68 -0.72 2.61
CA GLY A 73 -2.35 -1.32 2.73
C GLY A 73 -1.91 -2.00 1.44
N LEU A 74 -2.80 -2.77 0.83
CA LEU A 74 -2.52 -3.52 -0.39
C LEU A 74 -2.33 -2.62 -1.62
N THR A 75 -3.20 -1.63 -1.80
CA THR A 75 -3.28 -0.84 -3.05
C THR A 75 -2.44 0.42 -3.03
N THR A 76 -2.27 1.06 -1.90
CA THR A 76 -1.60 2.37 -1.80
C THR A 76 -0.33 2.29 -0.98
N THR A 77 -0.42 1.90 0.29
CA THR A 77 0.72 1.97 1.23
C THR A 77 1.80 0.94 0.87
N GLY A 78 1.43 -0.28 0.51
CA GLY A 78 2.38 -1.33 0.15
C GLY A 78 3.27 -0.98 -1.05
N PRO A 79 2.71 -0.60 -2.21
CA PRO A 79 3.50 -0.14 -3.34
C PRO A 79 4.38 1.06 -3.01
N LEU A 80 3.87 2.00 -2.21
CA LEU A 80 4.61 3.20 -1.82
C LEU A 80 5.80 2.86 -0.91
N VAL A 81 5.60 1.98 0.08
CA VAL A 81 6.68 1.46 0.94
C VAL A 81 7.73 0.73 0.12
N HIS A 82 7.32 -0.16 -0.77
CA HIS A 82 8.26 -0.89 -1.62
C HIS A 82 9.12 0.06 -2.48
N TRP A 83 8.49 1.06 -3.11
CA TRP A 83 9.19 2.08 -3.86
C TRP A 83 10.17 2.87 -2.97
N LEU A 84 9.74 3.29 -1.77
CA LEU A 84 10.55 4.06 -0.83
C LEU A 84 11.79 3.24 -0.39
N VAL A 85 11.61 1.99 0.02
CA VAL A 85 12.71 1.12 0.45
C VAL A 85 13.76 0.96 -0.66
N ASN A 86 13.33 0.74 -1.89
CA ASN A 86 14.25 0.64 -3.04
C ASN A 86 14.99 1.95 -3.29
N ARG A 87 14.34 3.11 -3.10
CA ARG A 87 15.00 4.42 -3.21
C ARG A 87 16.00 4.65 -2.09
N LEU A 88 15.64 4.31 -0.86
CA LEU A 88 16.55 4.43 0.29
C LEU A 88 17.79 3.56 0.12
N GLU A 89 17.65 2.32 -0.38
CA GLU A 89 18.80 1.44 -0.67
C GLU A 89 19.68 1.98 -1.80
N SER A 90 19.09 2.63 -2.78
CA SER A 90 19.84 3.28 -3.87
C SER A 90 20.64 4.51 -3.41
N ILE A 91 20.10 5.29 -2.43
CA ILE A 91 20.74 6.51 -1.93
C ILE A 91 21.84 6.19 -0.91
N ALA A 92 21.59 5.24 -0.02
CA ALA A 92 22.48 4.87 1.06
C ALA A 92 22.64 3.33 1.10
N PRO A 93 23.43 2.72 0.19
CA PRO A 93 23.56 1.28 0.12
C PRO A 93 24.29 0.70 1.34
N GLY A 94 23.89 -0.50 1.75
CA GLY A 94 24.52 -1.25 2.82
C GLY A 94 24.02 -0.89 4.23
N VAL A 95 24.76 -1.38 5.23
CA VAL A 95 24.39 -1.35 6.66
C VAL A 95 25.40 -0.59 7.53
N THR A 96 26.16 0.33 6.96
CA THR A 96 27.05 1.18 7.74
C THR A 96 26.23 2.12 8.65
N PRO A 97 26.75 2.50 9.85
CA PRO A 97 26.04 3.39 10.76
C PRO A 97 25.55 4.68 10.08
N SER A 98 26.38 5.26 9.23
CA SER A 98 26.03 6.44 8.44
C SER A 98 24.88 6.18 7.47
N ALA A 99 24.89 5.05 6.76
CA ALA A 99 23.81 4.67 5.85
C ALA A 99 22.49 4.46 6.61
N ILE A 100 22.54 3.83 7.79
CA ILE A 100 21.37 3.63 8.64
C ILE A 100 20.76 4.97 9.08
N ILE A 101 21.57 5.89 9.59
CA ILE A 101 21.12 7.22 10.01
C ILE A 101 20.47 7.96 8.84
N THR A 102 21.10 7.93 7.68
CA THR A 102 20.55 8.55 6.46
C THR A 102 19.21 7.94 6.06
N LYS A 103 19.08 6.61 6.07
CA LYS A 103 17.82 5.90 5.77
C LYS A 103 16.71 6.28 6.77
N VAL A 104 17.03 6.30 8.06
CA VAL A 104 16.06 6.69 9.10
C VAL A 104 15.60 8.13 8.91
N PHE A 105 16.53 9.05 8.69
CA PHE A 105 16.20 10.46 8.47
C PHE A 105 15.30 10.66 7.25
N LEU A 106 15.66 10.07 6.11
CA LEU A 106 14.87 10.14 4.90
C LEU A 106 13.49 9.50 5.09
N ASN A 107 13.43 8.35 5.77
CA ASN A 107 12.15 7.70 6.08
C ASN A 107 11.25 8.61 6.92
N CYS A 108 11.78 9.27 7.94
CA CYS A 108 11.03 10.25 8.75
C CYS A 108 10.52 11.42 7.91
N CYS A 109 11.30 11.91 6.96
CA CYS A 109 10.87 12.98 6.04
C CYS A 109 9.73 12.53 5.10
N PHE A 110 9.69 11.25 4.73
CA PHE A 110 8.62 10.67 3.89
C PHE A 110 7.35 10.29 4.67
N MET A 111 7.44 10.13 5.99
CA MET A 111 6.29 9.74 6.83
C MET A 111 5.02 10.58 6.63
N PRO A 112 5.07 11.92 6.57
CA PRO A 112 3.86 12.73 6.33
C PRO A 112 3.17 12.41 5.01
N ILE A 113 3.96 12.14 3.96
CA ILE A 113 3.44 11.78 2.63
C ILE A 113 2.75 10.41 2.71
N MET A 114 3.36 9.44 3.39
CA MET A 114 2.80 8.11 3.60
C MET A 114 1.48 8.15 4.36
N PHE A 115 1.44 8.90 5.47
CA PHE A 115 0.20 9.10 6.24
C PHE A 115 -0.88 9.81 5.42
N GLY A 116 -0.52 10.84 4.67
CA GLY A 116 -1.45 11.56 3.79
C GLY A 116 -2.04 10.65 2.72
N ALA A 117 -1.22 9.82 2.09
CA ALA A 117 -1.65 8.85 1.09
C ALA A 117 -2.57 7.77 1.69
N ALA A 118 -2.23 7.25 2.87
CA ALA A 118 -3.06 6.27 3.59
C ALA A 118 -4.41 6.85 3.98
N LEU A 119 -4.45 8.03 4.61
CA LEU A 119 -5.69 8.70 5.00
C LEU A 119 -6.56 9.08 3.78
N GLY A 120 -5.94 9.56 2.70
CA GLY A 120 -6.65 9.90 1.48
C GLY A 120 -7.29 8.69 0.81
N SER A 121 -6.54 7.60 0.66
CA SER A 121 -7.04 6.36 0.05
C SER A 121 -8.09 5.68 0.93
N THR A 122 -7.93 5.64 2.25
CA THR A 122 -8.97 5.13 3.16
C THR A 122 -10.26 5.93 3.02
N SER A 123 -10.17 7.27 3.00
CA SER A 123 -11.33 8.13 2.85
C SER A 123 -12.07 7.91 1.51
N LEU A 124 -11.33 7.69 0.41
CA LEU A 124 -11.93 7.38 -0.89
C LEU A 124 -12.61 6.01 -0.89
N LEU A 125 -12.01 5.00 -0.24
CA LEU A 125 -12.59 3.66 -0.10
C LEU A 125 -13.84 3.65 0.81
N GLU A 126 -13.94 4.59 1.74
CA GLU A 126 -15.16 4.84 2.55
C GLU A 126 -16.28 5.53 1.75
N GLY A 127 -16.05 5.87 0.48
CA GLY A 127 -17.03 6.50 -0.40
C GLY A 127 -17.09 8.03 -0.31
N ASN A 128 -16.11 8.65 0.34
CA ASN A 128 -16.04 10.10 0.39
C ASN A 128 -15.55 10.69 -0.94
N ASP A 129 -16.04 11.89 -1.26
CA ASP A 129 -15.59 12.67 -2.40
C ASP A 129 -14.10 13.08 -2.25
N ILE A 130 -13.43 13.36 -3.37
CA ILE A 130 -12.03 13.82 -3.40
C ILE A 130 -11.83 15.05 -2.51
N ILE A 131 -12.82 15.96 -2.51
CA ILE A 131 -12.81 17.16 -1.67
C ILE A 131 -12.91 16.79 -0.18
N GLY A 132 -13.78 15.86 0.18
CA GLY A 132 -13.90 15.31 1.53
C GLY A 132 -12.63 14.62 1.99
N ALA A 133 -12.04 13.77 1.13
CA ALA A 133 -10.77 13.10 1.38
C ALA A 133 -9.63 14.10 1.63
N SER A 134 -9.50 15.13 0.81
CA SER A 134 -8.47 16.17 0.98
C SER A 134 -8.65 16.96 2.28
N ARG A 135 -9.88 17.26 2.65
CA ARG A 135 -10.21 17.92 3.93
C ARG A 135 -9.84 17.02 5.12
N LYS A 136 -10.20 15.73 5.07
CA LYS A 136 -9.87 14.74 6.11
C LYS A 136 -8.34 14.63 6.28
N VAL A 137 -7.59 14.52 5.19
CA VAL A 137 -6.12 14.51 5.22
C VAL A 137 -5.59 15.78 5.89
N ARG A 138 -6.05 16.96 5.47
CA ARG A 138 -5.56 18.25 5.99
C ARG A 138 -5.79 18.40 7.50
N PHE A 139 -6.96 17.97 8.01
CA PHE A 139 -7.30 18.10 9.43
C PHE A 139 -6.70 17.00 10.31
N GLN A 140 -6.49 15.79 9.78
CA GLN A 140 -6.03 14.64 10.56
C GLN A 140 -4.52 14.39 10.46
N LEU A 141 -3.85 14.88 9.40
CA LEU A 141 -2.43 14.64 9.20
C LEU A 141 -1.59 15.20 10.35
N LEU A 142 -1.79 16.47 10.72
CA LEU A 142 -1.00 17.14 11.74
C LEU A 142 -1.17 16.52 13.14
N PRO A 143 -2.39 16.30 13.66
CA PRO A 143 -2.57 15.69 14.97
C PRO A 143 -2.07 14.25 15.01
N ASN A 144 -2.31 13.45 13.98
CA ASN A 144 -1.82 12.07 13.93
C ASN A 144 -0.29 12.02 13.88
N PHE A 145 0.33 12.90 13.10
CA PHE A 145 1.78 12.99 13.00
C PHE A 145 2.42 13.41 14.34
N THR A 146 1.86 14.41 15.02
CA THR A 146 2.35 14.83 16.34
C THR A 146 2.15 13.77 17.41
N THR A 147 1.07 13.01 17.36
CA THR A 147 0.79 11.90 18.27
C THR A 147 1.77 10.75 18.06
N PHE A 148 2.09 10.44 16.82
CA PHE A 148 3.10 9.44 16.47
C PHE A 148 4.47 9.77 17.08
N PHE A 149 4.94 11.00 16.94
CA PHE A 149 6.23 11.44 17.50
C PHE A 149 6.24 11.53 19.02
N LYS A 150 5.10 11.74 19.65
CA LYS A 150 4.98 11.74 21.12
C LYS A 150 4.89 10.33 21.72
N GLY A 151 5.04 9.27 20.91
CA GLY A 151 4.96 7.88 21.35
C GLY A 151 3.56 7.43 21.75
N GLY A 152 2.53 8.20 21.39
CA GLY A 152 1.14 7.83 21.57
C GLY A 152 0.63 7.03 20.39
N LEU A 153 0.01 5.87 20.64
CA LEU A 153 -0.75 5.17 19.61
C LEU A 153 -1.88 6.11 19.10
N PRO A 154 -2.09 6.26 17.80
CA PRO A 154 -3.11 7.17 17.23
C PRO A 154 -4.55 6.66 17.41
N CYS A 155 -4.81 5.89 18.47
CA CYS A 155 -6.12 5.29 18.73
C CYS A 155 -7.20 6.28 19.20
N LYS A 156 -6.86 7.56 19.42
CA LYS A 156 -7.81 8.57 19.89
C LYS A 156 -8.22 9.58 18.81
N SER A 157 -8.21 9.22 17.56
CA SER A 157 -8.87 10.06 16.55
C SER A 157 -10.34 9.65 16.49
N GLY A 158 -11.14 10.23 17.39
CA GLY A 158 -12.57 10.09 17.36
C GLY A 158 -13.10 10.41 15.97
N MET A 159 -13.51 9.38 15.26
CA MET A 159 -14.50 9.51 14.22
C MET A 159 -15.84 9.80 14.91
N ASN A 160 -16.03 11.04 15.33
CA ASN A 160 -17.38 11.55 15.49
C ASN A 160 -17.91 11.73 14.06
N ILE A 161 -18.63 10.75 13.59
CA ILE A 161 -19.57 10.83 12.47
C ILE A 161 -20.84 11.50 12.98
#